data_898e882b1e29710bcef124804d67c44c
#
_entry.id   898e882b1e29710bcef124804d67c44c
#
_cell.length_a   1.000
_cell.length_b   1.000
_cell.length_c   1.000
_cell.angle_alpha   90.00
_cell.angle_beta   90.00
_cell.angle_gamma   90.00
#
_symmetry.space_group_name_H-M   'P 1'
#
loop_
_entity.id
_entity.type
_entity.pdbx_description
1 polymer ?
#
loop_
_entity_poly.entity_id
_entity_poly.type
_entity_poly.pdbx_seq_one_letter_code
_entity_poly.pdbx_strand_id
1 'polypeptide(L)'
;MKQIVLELSQDSCKRAIEELKQYEKNVKPKLDEVCRRLAQVGVETARQHLMLQDGNVNATIEEPVKIENGYKIVMSGEDVYFIEFGTGEFTYPHGNEVSVPVYPGSYSEQHAKQFSRYRFWWYGGQQYEGTPAYRPLLYAGIAMRQAMPRIVKEVFNE
;
A
#
# COMPACT_ATOMS: atom_id res chain seq x y z
N MET A 1 18.07 -14.33 23.96
CA MET A 1 18.19 -12.88 24.21
C MET A 1 19.66 -12.53 24.12
N LYS A 2 20.08 -11.67 23.17
CA LYS A 2 21.48 -11.22 23.08
C LYS A 2 21.69 -10.10 24.09
N GLN A 3 22.67 -10.23 24.97
CA GLN A 3 23.06 -9.20 25.93
C GLN A 3 24.33 -8.53 25.43
N ILE A 4 24.37 -7.20 25.47
CA ILE A 4 25.59 -6.41 25.31
C ILE A 4 26.05 -6.05 26.71
N VAL A 5 27.18 -6.60 27.16
CA VAL A 5 27.76 -6.29 28.45
C VAL A 5 28.80 -5.20 28.23
N LEU A 6 28.63 -4.05 28.87
CA LEU A 6 29.51 -2.90 28.78
C LEU A 6 30.32 -2.79 30.09
N GLU A 7 31.57 -3.16 30.06
CA GLU A 7 32.51 -2.83 31.12
C GLU A 7 33.10 -1.45 30.83
N LEU A 8 33.45 -0.68 31.85
CA LEU A 8 34.05 0.64 31.70
C LEU A 8 35.54 0.58 31.31
N SER A 9 35.82 -0.11 30.20
CA SER A 9 37.15 -0.20 29.59
C SER A 9 37.11 0.19 28.12
N GLN A 10 38.22 0.69 27.57
CA GLN A 10 38.31 1.05 26.15
C GLN A 10 38.01 -0.16 25.23
N ASP A 11 38.43 -1.35 25.63
CA ASP A 11 38.28 -2.55 24.80
C ASP A 11 36.85 -3.09 24.83
N SER A 12 36.10 -2.94 25.93
CA SER A 12 34.69 -3.30 25.96
C SER A 12 33.84 -2.32 25.17
N CYS A 13 34.20 -1.02 25.19
CA CYS A 13 33.53 -0.03 24.33
C CYS A 13 33.75 -0.33 22.85
N LYS A 14 34.97 -0.69 22.43
CA LYS A 14 35.24 -1.08 21.04
C LYS A 14 34.46 -2.30 20.62
N ARG A 15 34.42 -3.35 21.46
CA ARG A 15 33.59 -4.56 21.19
C ARG A 15 32.09 -4.24 21.05
N ALA A 16 31.55 -3.43 21.94
CA ALA A 16 30.15 -3.01 21.86
C ALA A 16 29.87 -2.22 20.57
N ILE A 17 30.75 -1.36 20.13
CA ILE A 17 30.63 -0.63 18.86
C ILE A 17 30.63 -1.59 17.66
N GLU A 18 31.52 -2.58 17.67
CA GLU A 18 31.56 -3.59 16.59
C GLU A 18 30.31 -4.47 16.55
N GLU A 19 29.79 -4.88 17.70
CA GLU A 19 28.53 -5.62 17.79
C GLU A 19 27.33 -4.80 17.28
N LEU A 20 27.26 -3.51 17.64
CA LEU A 20 26.22 -2.61 17.13
C LEU A 20 26.31 -2.41 15.61
N LYS A 21 27.51 -2.22 15.07
CA LYS A 21 27.72 -2.14 13.61
C LYS A 21 27.31 -3.43 12.90
N GLN A 22 27.62 -4.58 13.48
CA GLN A 22 27.22 -5.86 12.92
C GLN A 22 25.69 -6.05 12.99
N TYR A 23 25.06 -5.61 14.07
CA TYR A 23 23.59 -5.60 14.19
C TYR A 23 22.96 -4.72 13.13
N GLU A 24 23.42 -3.48 12.97
CA GLU A 24 22.94 -2.55 11.92
C GLU A 24 23.06 -3.17 10.53
N LYS A 25 24.20 -3.78 10.23
CA LYS A 25 24.44 -4.47 8.94
C LYS A 25 23.49 -5.62 8.68
N ASN A 26 23.01 -6.30 9.72
CA ASN A 26 22.08 -7.42 9.61
C ASN A 26 20.61 -6.96 9.55
N VAL A 27 20.27 -5.83 10.16
CA VAL A 27 18.89 -5.31 10.18
C VAL A 27 18.43 -4.78 8.82
N LYS A 28 19.31 -4.07 8.12
CA LYS A 28 18.98 -3.42 6.84
C LYS A 28 18.49 -4.41 5.77
N PRO A 29 19.16 -5.55 5.51
CA PRO A 29 18.65 -6.56 4.58
C PRO A 29 17.30 -7.17 5.02
N LYS A 30 17.11 -7.38 6.32
CA LYS A 30 15.84 -7.90 6.85
C LYS A 30 14.69 -6.92 6.66
N LEU A 31 14.92 -5.62 6.86
CA LEU A 31 13.93 -4.59 6.56
C LEU A 31 13.59 -4.53 5.07
N ASP A 32 14.59 -4.63 4.20
CA ASP A 32 14.36 -4.68 2.74
C ASP A 32 13.48 -5.89 2.37
N GLU A 33 13.74 -7.05 2.96
CA GLU A 33 12.93 -8.26 2.74
C GLU A 33 11.50 -8.10 3.26
N VAL A 34 11.30 -7.48 4.43
CA VAL A 34 9.96 -7.14 4.93
C VAL A 34 9.22 -6.25 3.94
N CYS A 35 9.87 -5.18 3.45
CA CYS A 35 9.26 -4.27 2.49
C CYS A 35 8.91 -4.99 1.16
N ARG A 36 9.79 -5.86 0.69
CA ARG A 36 9.57 -6.67 -0.51
C ARG A 36 8.35 -7.60 -0.37
N ARG A 37 8.27 -8.35 0.73
CA ARG A 37 7.13 -9.27 1.00
C ARG A 37 5.83 -8.49 1.17
N LEU A 38 5.85 -7.34 1.83
CA LEU A 38 4.66 -6.47 1.97
C LEU A 38 4.19 -5.94 0.62
N ALA A 39 5.11 -5.48 -0.23
CA ALA A 39 4.76 -4.99 -1.56
C ALA A 39 4.15 -6.09 -2.43
N GLN A 40 4.63 -7.33 -2.30
CA GLN A 40 4.03 -8.50 -2.97
C GLN A 40 2.57 -8.72 -2.54
N VAL A 41 2.30 -8.73 -1.23
CA VAL A 41 0.92 -8.82 -0.69
C VAL A 41 0.04 -7.70 -1.25
N GLY A 42 0.59 -6.48 -1.32
CA GLY A 42 -0.13 -5.35 -1.88
C GLY A 42 -0.49 -5.53 -3.35
N VAL A 43 0.46 -5.95 -4.19
CA VAL A 43 0.23 -6.21 -5.62
C VAL A 43 -0.80 -7.31 -5.84
N GLU A 44 -0.68 -8.43 -5.13
CA GLU A 44 -1.63 -9.55 -5.22
C GLU A 44 -3.05 -9.12 -4.86
N THR A 45 -3.20 -8.37 -3.76
CA THR A 45 -4.49 -7.84 -3.32
C THR A 45 -5.06 -6.84 -4.34
N ALA A 46 -4.24 -5.92 -4.83
CA ALA A 46 -4.68 -4.95 -5.83
C ALA A 46 -5.16 -5.63 -7.12
N ARG A 47 -4.45 -6.65 -7.59
CA ARG A 47 -4.85 -7.44 -8.77
C ARG A 47 -6.16 -8.17 -8.54
N GLN A 48 -6.37 -8.78 -7.37
CA GLN A 48 -7.63 -9.43 -7.04
C GLN A 48 -8.80 -8.44 -7.09
N HIS A 49 -8.64 -7.25 -6.50
CA HIS A 49 -9.67 -6.22 -6.54
C HIS A 49 -9.92 -5.66 -7.95
N LEU A 50 -8.88 -5.55 -8.76
CA LEU A 50 -9.03 -5.14 -10.15
C LEU A 50 -9.81 -6.17 -10.98
N MET A 51 -9.64 -7.48 -10.72
CA MET A 51 -10.36 -8.56 -11.41
C MET A 51 -11.85 -8.65 -11.04
N LEU A 52 -12.28 -8.01 -9.95
CA LEU A 52 -13.70 -7.96 -9.55
C LEU A 52 -14.51 -6.99 -10.43
N GLN A 53 -13.85 -6.23 -11.28
CA GLN A 53 -14.51 -5.26 -12.14
C GLN A 53 -15.10 -5.95 -13.37
N ASP A 54 -16.39 -5.69 -13.62
CA ASP A 54 -17.07 -6.15 -14.83
C ASP A 54 -16.75 -5.22 -16.00
N GLY A 55 -16.21 -5.78 -17.09
CA GLY A 55 -15.96 -5.06 -18.35
C GLY A 55 -14.50 -4.94 -18.75
N ASN A 56 -14.28 -4.35 -19.92
CA ASN A 56 -12.93 -4.04 -20.43
C ASN A 56 -12.37 -2.82 -19.70
N VAL A 57 -11.42 -3.05 -18.84
CA VAL A 57 -10.76 -2.03 -18.03
C VAL A 57 -9.35 -1.79 -18.55
N ASN A 58 -9.05 -0.54 -18.87
CA ASN A 58 -7.71 -0.13 -19.23
C ASN A 58 -6.91 0.27 -17.97
N ALA A 59 -6.61 -0.74 -17.15
CA ALA A 59 -5.74 -0.58 -15.98
C ALA A 59 -4.96 -1.87 -15.70
N THR A 60 -3.74 -1.70 -15.21
CA THR A 60 -2.83 -2.79 -14.89
C THR A 60 -2.11 -2.50 -13.57
N ILE A 61 -1.94 -3.53 -12.73
CA ILE A 61 -1.09 -3.47 -11.55
C ILE A 61 0.27 -4.06 -11.92
N GLU A 62 1.29 -3.22 -11.86
CA GLU A 62 2.68 -3.59 -12.16
C GLU A 62 3.29 -4.42 -11.03
N GLU A 63 4.41 -5.10 -11.31
CA GLU A 63 5.22 -5.72 -10.27
C GLU A 63 5.80 -4.66 -9.32
N PRO A 64 6.07 -5.00 -8.04
CA PRO A 64 6.61 -4.04 -7.10
C PRO A 64 7.97 -3.53 -7.56
N VAL A 65 8.13 -2.22 -7.65
CA VAL A 65 9.37 -1.59 -8.08
C VAL A 65 10.18 -1.17 -6.86
N LYS A 66 11.43 -1.66 -6.77
CA LYS A 66 12.36 -1.24 -5.71
C LYS A 66 12.73 0.23 -5.89
N ILE A 67 12.67 0.98 -4.80
CA ILE A 67 13.12 2.37 -4.69
C ILE A 67 14.17 2.47 -3.60
N GLU A 68 14.79 3.64 -3.40
CA GLU A 68 15.89 3.84 -2.45
C GLU A 68 15.57 3.33 -1.03
N ASN A 69 14.37 3.62 -0.52
CA ASN A 69 13.97 3.29 0.84
C ASN A 69 12.72 2.39 0.90
N GLY A 70 12.61 1.40 -0.01
CA GLY A 70 11.50 0.45 0.00
C GLY A 70 11.02 0.03 -1.38
N TYR A 71 9.72 -0.13 -1.52
CA TYR A 71 9.08 -0.54 -2.76
C TYR A 71 7.85 0.33 -3.04
N LYS A 72 7.56 0.56 -4.32
CA LYS A 72 6.32 1.19 -4.76
C LYS A 72 5.47 0.18 -5.54
N ILE A 73 4.16 0.31 -5.40
CA ILE A 73 3.14 -0.37 -6.19
C ILE A 73 2.57 0.66 -7.16
N VAL A 74 2.47 0.29 -8.42
CA VAL A 74 1.99 1.17 -9.49
C VAL A 74 0.77 0.54 -10.13
N MET A 75 -0.26 1.33 -10.29
CA MET A 75 -1.41 1.05 -11.14
C MET A 75 -1.38 2.04 -12.29
N SER A 76 -1.33 1.54 -13.53
CA SER A 76 -1.22 2.34 -14.76
C SER A 76 -2.36 2.01 -15.71
N GLY A 77 -2.77 2.99 -16.52
CA GLY A 77 -3.85 2.88 -17.50
C GLY A 77 -4.72 4.13 -17.50
N GLU A 78 -5.64 4.20 -18.46
CA GLU A 78 -6.53 5.36 -18.63
C GLU A 78 -7.65 5.39 -17.57
N ASP A 79 -8.08 4.22 -17.08
CA ASP A 79 -9.22 4.09 -16.17
C ASP A 79 -8.84 4.11 -14.68
N VAL A 80 -7.57 4.31 -14.35
CA VAL A 80 -7.02 4.22 -12.98
C VAL A 80 -7.85 5.00 -11.95
N TYR A 81 -8.18 6.26 -12.28
CA TYR A 81 -8.95 7.12 -11.37
C TYR A 81 -10.40 6.64 -11.20
N PHE A 82 -11.02 6.16 -12.27
CA PHE A 82 -12.39 5.66 -12.22
C PHE A 82 -12.50 4.38 -11.41
N ILE A 83 -11.49 3.53 -11.51
CA ILE A 83 -11.41 2.27 -10.77
C ILE A 83 -11.17 2.54 -9.28
N GLU A 84 -10.19 3.40 -8.96
CA GLU A 84 -9.82 3.64 -7.58
C GLU A 84 -10.88 4.45 -6.84
N PHE A 85 -11.45 5.48 -7.47
CA PHE A 85 -12.35 6.44 -6.81
C PHE A 85 -13.81 6.30 -7.22
N GLY A 86 -14.12 5.57 -8.30
CA GLY A 86 -15.46 5.50 -8.87
C GLY A 86 -15.88 6.80 -9.57
N THR A 87 -17.06 6.82 -10.13
CA THR A 87 -17.64 7.98 -10.79
C THR A 87 -19.12 8.12 -10.44
N GLY A 88 -19.67 9.36 -10.51
CA GLY A 88 -21.07 9.62 -10.26
C GLY A 88 -21.48 9.34 -8.81
N GLU A 89 -22.66 8.76 -8.60
CA GLU A 89 -23.20 8.44 -7.27
C GLU A 89 -22.44 7.33 -6.53
N PHE A 90 -21.60 6.59 -7.22
CA PHE A 90 -20.82 5.48 -6.68
C PHE A 90 -19.45 5.87 -6.10
N THR A 91 -19.09 7.15 -6.18
CA THR A 91 -17.81 7.63 -5.63
C THR A 91 -17.78 7.66 -4.11
N TYR A 92 -18.95 7.58 -3.47
CA TYR A 92 -19.06 7.60 -2.01
C TYR A 92 -19.82 6.38 -1.52
N PRO A 93 -19.37 5.71 -0.45
CA PRO A 93 -20.21 4.71 0.21
C PRO A 93 -21.43 5.42 0.79
N HIS A 94 -22.62 5.05 0.30
CA HIS A 94 -23.88 5.49 0.86
C HIS A 94 -24.03 4.90 2.26
N GLY A 95 -23.95 5.74 3.27
CA GLY A 95 -24.32 5.55 4.66
C GLY A 95 -24.27 4.12 5.22
N ASN A 96 -23.47 3.88 6.22
CA ASN A 96 -23.20 2.67 7.00
C ASN A 96 -22.02 1.81 6.59
N GLU A 97 -21.29 2.13 5.55
CA GLU A 97 -20.20 1.31 5.13
C GLU A 97 -18.88 1.85 5.70
N VAL A 98 -18.27 0.95 6.45
CA VAL A 98 -16.88 0.93 6.90
C VAL A 98 -16.21 2.30 6.79
N SER A 99 -16.02 2.94 7.93
CA SER A 99 -15.10 4.07 8.06
C SER A 99 -13.73 3.63 7.55
N VAL A 100 -13.50 3.84 6.25
CA VAL A 100 -12.18 3.64 5.67
C VAL A 100 -11.26 4.61 6.36
N PRO A 101 -10.22 4.15 7.04
CA PRO A 101 -9.28 5.05 7.66
C PRO A 101 -8.71 5.96 6.58
N VAL A 102 -9.03 7.24 6.65
CA VAL A 102 -8.49 8.26 5.74
C VAL A 102 -7.01 8.37 6.06
N TYR A 103 -6.18 7.81 5.20
CA TYR A 103 -4.74 8.03 5.29
C TYR A 103 -4.45 9.46 4.86
N PRO A 104 -3.60 10.20 5.60
CA PRO A 104 -3.25 11.55 5.23
C PRO A 104 -2.73 11.60 3.79
N GLY A 105 -3.41 12.29 2.93
CA GLY A 105 -2.93 12.71 1.62
C GLY A 105 -3.53 12.03 0.38
N SER A 106 -4.22 10.88 0.47
CA SER A 106 -4.61 10.14 -0.74
C SER A 106 -6.12 10.02 -0.99
N TYR A 107 -6.94 9.96 0.05
CA TYR A 107 -8.39 9.81 -0.09
C TYR A 107 -9.13 10.92 0.66
N SER A 108 -8.90 12.17 0.26
CA SER A 108 -9.60 13.30 0.88
C SER A 108 -11.06 13.33 0.42
N GLU A 109 -11.96 13.74 1.33
CA GLU A 109 -13.35 14.06 0.99
C GLU A 109 -13.48 15.00 -0.22
N GLN A 110 -12.46 15.82 -0.50
CA GLN A 110 -12.43 16.73 -1.63
C GLN A 110 -12.34 16.00 -2.97
N HIS A 111 -11.52 14.94 -3.07
CA HIS A 111 -11.44 14.15 -4.30
C HIS A 111 -12.74 13.35 -4.54
N ALA A 112 -13.31 12.76 -3.51
CA ALA A 112 -14.61 12.10 -3.61
C ALA A 112 -15.72 13.07 -4.05
N LYS A 113 -15.77 14.27 -3.48
CA LYS A 113 -16.76 15.30 -3.83
C LYS A 113 -16.60 15.83 -5.25
N GLN A 114 -15.40 15.83 -5.80
CA GLN A 114 -15.16 16.33 -7.16
C GLN A 114 -15.78 15.43 -8.24
N PHE A 115 -15.88 14.14 -7.98
CA PHE A 115 -16.40 13.14 -8.92
C PHE A 115 -17.83 12.66 -8.61
N SER A 116 -18.38 12.95 -7.42
CA SER A 116 -19.59 12.34 -6.88
C SER A 116 -20.91 13.08 -7.10
N ARG A 117 -20.89 14.25 -7.75
CA ARG A 117 -22.09 15.12 -7.76
C ARG A 117 -23.25 14.66 -8.65
N TYR A 118 -23.01 13.77 -9.60
CA TYR A 118 -24.01 13.40 -10.58
C TYR A 118 -24.03 11.90 -10.82
N ARG A 119 -25.21 11.33 -10.89
CA ARG A 119 -25.44 9.93 -11.31
C ARG A 119 -24.86 9.66 -12.69
N PHE A 120 -24.83 10.68 -13.54
CA PHE A 120 -24.32 10.63 -14.90
C PHE A 120 -23.17 11.62 -15.06
N TRP A 121 -22.20 11.24 -15.85
CA TRP A 121 -21.11 12.13 -16.29
C TRP A 121 -20.99 12.11 -17.81
N TRP A 122 -20.41 13.16 -18.38
CA TRP A 122 -20.32 13.35 -19.80
C TRP A 122 -18.87 13.31 -20.26
N TYR A 123 -18.60 12.50 -21.30
CA TYR A 123 -17.29 12.47 -21.93
C TYR A 123 -17.47 12.34 -23.45
N GLY A 124 -16.75 13.18 -24.25
CA GLY A 124 -16.83 13.14 -25.70
C GLY A 124 -18.26 13.38 -26.26
N GLY A 125 -19.13 14.08 -25.52
CA GLY A 125 -20.52 14.32 -25.92
C GLY A 125 -21.48 13.18 -25.62
N GLN A 126 -21.01 12.11 -24.98
CA GLN A 126 -21.83 10.97 -24.54
C GLN A 126 -22.03 10.99 -23.03
N GLN A 127 -23.19 10.49 -22.60
CA GLN A 127 -23.57 10.36 -21.20
C GLN A 127 -23.23 8.96 -20.73
N TYR A 128 -22.57 8.88 -19.56
CA TYR A 128 -22.17 7.63 -18.91
C TYR A 128 -22.78 7.54 -17.52
N GLU A 129 -23.17 6.34 -17.11
CA GLU A 129 -23.54 6.06 -15.72
C GLU A 129 -22.29 6.01 -14.83
N GLY A 130 -22.49 6.27 -13.52
CA GLY A 130 -21.42 6.17 -12.55
C GLY A 130 -20.89 4.73 -12.41
N THR A 131 -19.62 4.62 -12.11
CA THR A 131 -18.93 3.34 -11.88
C THR A 131 -18.57 3.23 -10.40
N PRO A 132 -18.86 2.08 -9.74
CA PRO A 132 -18.49 1.89 -8.34
C PRO A 132 -16.95 1.93 -8.15
N ALA A 133 -16.53 2.45 -7.01
CA ALA A 133 -15.12 2.49 -6.65
C ALA A 133 -14.66 1.10 -6.18
N TYR A 134 -13.80 0.45 -6.93
CA TYR A 134 -13.22 -0.86 -6.60
C TYR A 134 -12.03 -0.77 -5.65
N ARG A 135 -11.35 0.36 -5.62
CA ARG A 135 -10.30 0.73 -4.66
C ARG A 135 -9.15 -0.28 -4.52
N PRO A 136 -8.58 -0.78 -5.60
CA PRO A 136 -7.54 -1.81 -5.53
C PRO A 136 -6.31 -1.37 -4.71
N LEU A 137 -5.85 -0.12 -4.85
CA LEU A 137 -4.70 0.38 -4.10
C LEU A 137 -5.02 0.61 -2.61
N LEU A 138 -6.24 1.03 -2.28
CA LEU A 138 -6.67 1.16 -0.90
C LEU A 138 -6.67 -0.20 -0.19
N TYR A 139 -7.28 -1.22 -0.81
CA TYR A 139 -7.31 -2.58 -0.24
C TYR A 139 -5.92 -3.20 -0.17
N ALA A 140 -5.04 -2.91 -1.13
CA ALA A 140 -3.62 -3.27 -1.05
C ALA A 140 -2.97 -2.69 0.21
N GLY A 141 -3.18 -1.42 0.50
CA GLY A 141 -2.66 -0.75 1.70
C GLY A 141 -3.17 -1.39 3.00
N ILE A 142 -4.46 -1.72 3.05
CA ILE A 142 -5.07 -2.41 4.20
C ILE A 142 -4.46 -3.80 4.39
N ALA A 143 -4.35 -4.59 3.32
CA ALA A 143 -3.79 -5.94 3.35
C ALA A 143 -2.32 -5.94 3.80
N MET A 144 -1.50 -5.02 3.28
CA MET A 144 -0.10 -4.86 3.70
C MET A 144 -0.01 -4.55 5.20
N ARG A 145 -0.85 -3.64 5.71
CA ARG A 145 -0.87 -3.31 7.13
C ARG A 145 -1.26 -4.50 8.01
N GLN A 146 -2.24 -5.28 7.59
CA GLN A 146 -2.66 -6.50 8.30
C GLN A 146 -1.61 -7.59 8.28
N ALA A 147 -0.88 -7.74 7.18
CA ALA A 147 0.17 -8.74 7.02
C ALA A 147 1.48 -8.38 7.75
N MET A 148 1.72 -7.09 8.04
CA MET A 148 2.98 -6.60 8.58
C MET A 148 3.47 -7.33 9.84
N PRO A 149 2.66 -7.51 10.92
CA PRO A 149 3.15 -8.16 12.14
C PRO A 149 3.64 -9.60 11.89
N ARG A 150 2.93 -10.33 11.03
CA ARG A 150 3.29 -11.71 10.65
C ARG A 150 4.60 -11.73 9.87
N ILE A 151 4.72 -10.90 8.83
CA ILE A 151 5.90 -10.84 7.95
C ILE A 151 7.14 -10.41 8.74
N VAL A 152 7.01 -9.40 9.62
CA VAL A 152 8.12 -8.98 10.49
C VAL A 152 8.58 -10.13 11.38
N LYS A 153 7.64 -10.84 12.02
CA LYS A 153 7.96 -11.97 12.87
C LYS A 153 8.67 -13.08 12.09
N GLU A 154 8.22 -13.42 10.91
CA GLU A 154 8.84 -14.42 10.05
C GLU A 154 10.28 -14.02 9.70
N VAL A 155 10.49 -12.83 9.14
CA VAL A 155 11.81 -12.37 8.67
C VAL A 155 12.83 -12.16 9.80
N PHE A 156 12.40 -11.76 10.99
CA PHE A 156 13.32 -11.52 12.10
C PHE A 156 13.57 -12.75 12.97
N ASN A 157 12.72 -13.78 12.89
CA ASN A 157 12.92 -15.04 13.61
C ASN A 157 13.65 -16.13 12.78
N GLU A 158 13.78 -15.89 11.45
CA GLU A 158 14.70 -16.65 10.60
C GLU A 158 16.15 -16.20 10.84
#